data_a7d763b8f8d4cd6b6bc2b462ec194527
#
_entry.id   a7d763b8f8d4cd6b6bc2b462ec194527
#
_cell.length_a   1.000
_cell.length_b   1.000
_cell.length_c   1.000
_cell.angle_alpha   90.00
_cell.angle_beta   90.00
_cell.angle_gamma   90.00
#
_symmetry.space_group_name_H-M   'P 1'
#
loop_
_entity.id
_entity.type
_entity.pdbx_description
1 polymer ?
#
loop_
_entity_poly.entity_id
_entity_poly.type
_entity_poly.pdbx_seq_one_letter_code
_entity_poly.pdbx_strand_id
1 'polypeptide(L)'
;MGIITDTGFIPPTTQRAIIAQTGDHVCIRDDTPFPPLQKDEFLVRTEALSINPSDTKMRGDFVTPGAMLGADYAGTVVARGPAVTAVEIGDRVCGAQYEMNAKRPYRAAFGEYNVPTGPFWLKLPASITTEGGATLSAAIGTAGLALNRLGLPLPLPLPLPDDNDDPVQKQHQQQKKPAHVLVYGGGTATATIAIQLLKL
;
A
#
# COMPACT_ATOMS: atom_id res chain seq x y z
N MET A 1 8.28 -10.80 24.55
CA MET A 1 7.90 -9.38 24.55
C MET A 1 6.60 -9.30 23.75
N GLY A 2 5.50 -8.84 24.36
CA GLY A 2 4.16 -8.86 23.76
C GLY A 2 3.96 -7.74 22.72
N ILE A 3 2.84 -7.81 22.00
CA ILE A 3 2.39 -6.75 21.08
C ILE A 3 2.11 -5.49 21.92
N ILE A 4 2.56 -4.34 21.45
CA ILE A 4 2.35 -3.03 22.04
C ILE A 4 1.06 -2.46 21.44
N THR A 5 0.09 -2.12 22.29
CA THR A 5 -1.20 -1.56 21.86
C THR A 5 -1.40 -0.19 22.47
N ASP A 6 -2.29 0.60 21.88
CA ASP A 6 -2.83 1.79 22.54
C ASP A 6 -3.54 1.42 23.85
N THR A 7 -3.56 2.34 24.80
CA THR A 7 -4.17 2.13 26.11
C THR A 7 -5.65 1.78 25.93
N GLY A 8 -6.00 0.51 26.18
CA GLY A 8 -7.37 0.01 26.06
C GLY A 8 -7.76 -0.59 24.70
N PHE A 9 -6.88 -0.59 23.69
CA PHE A 9 -7.17 -1.29 22.45
C PHE A 9 -6.96 -2.79 22.62
N ILE A 10 -8.02 -3.56 22.42
CA ILE A 10 -8.00 -5.03 22.36
C ILE A 10 -8.27 -5.43 20.93
N PRO A 11 -7.30 -6.07 20.21
CA PRO A 11 -7.53 -6.54 18.87
C PRO A 11 -8.73 -7.49 18.82
N PRO A 12 -9.69 -7.28 17.90
CA PRO A 12 -10.82 -8.22 17.75
C PRO A 12 -10.33 -9.55 17.17
N THR A 13 -11.12 -10.61 17.36
CA THR A 13 -10.85 -11.92 16.73
C THR A 13 -11.31 -11.98 15.28
N THR A 14 -12.30 -11.17 14.93
CA THR A 14 -12.88 -11.02 13.59
C THR A 14 -13.07 -9.55 13.26
N GLN A 15 -13.26 -9.26 11.99
CA GLN A 15 -13.50 -7.93 11.48
C GLN A 15 -14.53 -7.96 10.34
N ARG A 16 -15.13 -6.81 10.06
CA ARG A 16 -15.91 -6.61 8.84
C ARG A 16 -14.96 -6.39 7.66
N ALA A 17 -15.19 -7.11 6.55
CA ALA A 17 -14.41 -6.97 5.34
C ALA A 17 -15.21 -7.31 4.08
N ILE A 18 -14.72 -6.87 2.92
CA ILE A 18 -15.25 -7.27 1.62
C ILE A 18 -14.50 -8.50 1.14
N ILE A 19 -15.23 -9.59 0.94
CA ILE A 19 -14.69 -10.92 0.61
C ILE A 19 -15.18 -11.34 -0.77
N ALA A 20 -14.25 -11.88 -1.57
CA ALA A 20 -14.56 -12.50 -2.84
C ALA A 20 -15.29 -13.82 -2.66
N GLN A 21 -16.25 -14.07 -3.53
CA GLN A 21 -16.99 -15.34 -3.62
C GLN A 21 -16.74 -15.98 -4.99
N THR A 22 -17.21 -17.20 -5.15
CA THR A 22 -17.23 -17.85 -6.46
C THR A 22 -18.16 -17.10 -7.42
N GLY A 23 -17.86 -17.14 -8.74
CA GLY A 23 -18.72 -16.56 -9.77
C GLY A 23 -18.73 -15.05 -9.83
N ASP A 24 -17.56 -14.42 -9.56
CA ASP A 24 -17.34 -12.97 -9.63
C ASP A 24 -18.21 -12.13 -8.67
N HIS A 25 -18.70 -12.75 -7.61
CA HIS A 25 -19.45 -12.07 -6.57
C HIS A 25 -18.57 -11.64 -5.42
N VAL A 26 -19.00 -10.58 -4.75
CA VAL A 26 -18.38 -10.09 -3.52
C VAL A 26 -19.46 -9.97 -2.43
N CYS A 27 -19.08 -10.13 -1.19
CA CYS A 27 -19.97 -9.92 -0.05
C CYS A 27 -19.25 -9.19 1.08
N ILE A 28 -20.02 -8.48 1.90
CA ILE A 28 -19.55 -7.97 3.18
C ILE A 28 -19.73 -9.08 4.21
N ARG A 29 -18.67 -9.38 4.95
CA ARG A 29 -18.68 -10.34 6.06
C ARG A 29 -18.22 -9.67 7.34
N ASP A 30 -18.96 -9.91 8.44
CA ASP A 30 -18.63 -9.38 9.78
C ASP A 30 -17.74 -10.36 10.59
N ASP A 31 -17.57 -11.60 10.10
CA ASP A 31 -16.87 -12.69 10.76
C ASP A 31 -15.54 -13.04 10.07
N THR A 32 -14.98 -12.12 9.28
CA THR A 32 -13.69 -12.33 8.62
C THR A 32 -12.59 -12.44 9.68
N PRO A 33 -11.76 -13.52 9.63
CA PRO A 33 -10.69 -13.69 10.61
C PRO A 33 -9.75 -12.48 10.65
N PHE A 34 -9.41 -12.08 11.86
CA PHE A 34 -8.44 -11.01 12.07
C PHE A 34 -7.01 -11.54 11.82
N PRO A 35 -6.18 -10.86 11.00
CA PRO A 35 -4.84 -11.35 10.72
C PRO A 35 -3.96 -11.26 11.98
N PRO A 36 -3.26 -12.35 12.35
CA PRO A 36 -2.36 -12.30 13.49
C PRO A 36 -1.20 -11.34 13.23
N LEU A 37 -0.89 -10.50 14.21
CA LEU A 37 0.21 -9.54 14.16
C LEU A 37 1.53 -10.21 14.57
N GLN A 38 2.55 -10.09 13.72
CA GLN A 38 3.90 -10.59 14.01
C GLN A 38 4.74 -9.54 14.75
N LYS A 39 5.91 -9.97 15.27
CA LYS A 39 6.79 -9.09 16.06
C LYS A 39 7.33 -7.86 15.30
N ASP A 40 7.39 -7.94 13.98
CA ASP A 40 7.90 -6.93 13.05
C ASP A 40 6.79 -6.28 12.19
N GLU A 41 5.53 -6.49 12.56
CA GLU A 41 4.36 -5.94 11.88
C GLU A 41 3.62 -4.93 12.77
N PHE A 42 2.84 -4.08 12.14
CA PHE A 42 1.96 -3.16 12.85
C PHE A 42 0.53 -3.21 12.29
N LEU A 43 -0.41 -2.79 13.09
CA LEU A 43 -1.83 -2.83 12.80
C LEU A 43 -2.35 -1.43 12.58
N VAL A 44 -3.08 -1.24 11.52
CA VAL A 44 -3.75 0.00 11.16
C VAL A 44 -5.26 -0.17 11.27
N ARG A 45 -5.92 0.67 12.03
CA ARG A 45 -7.38 0.83 11.96
C ARG A 45 -7.68 1.63 10.70
N THR A 46 -8.40 1.02 9.77
CA THR A 46 -8.75 1.62 8.48
C THR A 46 -9.78 2.72 8.69
N GLU A 47 -9.56 3.88 8.11
CA GLU A 47 -10.45 5.04 8.17
C GLU A 47 -10.92 5.47 6.77
N ALA A 48 -10.12 5.18 5.74
CA ALA A 48 -10.45 5.45 4.35
C ALA A 48 -9.91 4.36 3.43
N LEU A 49 -10.61 4.14 2.34
CA LEU A 49 -10.29 3.20 1.27
C LEU A 49 -10.31 3.95 -0.07
N SER A 50 -9.55 3.45 -1.05
CA SER A 50 -9.67 3.90 -2.43
C SER A 50 -9.93 2.71 -3.35
N ILE A 51 -10.88 2.87 -4.26
CA ILE A 51 -11.22 1.85 -5.27
C ILE A 51 -10.39 2.12 -6.52
N ASN A 52 -9.63 1.12 -6.93
CA ASN A 52 -8.86 1.14 -8.16
C ASN A 52 -9.56 0.35 -9.27
N PRO A 53 -9.28 0.64 -10.55
CA PRO A 53 -9.77 -0.19 -11.66
C PRO A 53 -9.36 -1.66 -11.54
N SER A 54 -8.24 -1.97 -10.87
CA SER A 54 -7.80 -3.35 -10.56
C SER A 54 -8.82 -4.08 -9.70
N ASP A 55 -9.32 -3.45 -8.63
CA ASP A 55 -10.26 -4.09 -7.70
C ASP A 55 -11.53 -4.55 -8.41
N THR A 56 -11.98 -3.80 -9.44
CA THR A 56 -13.15 -4.16 -10.26
C THR A 56 -12.89 -5.21 -11.32
N LYS A 57 -11.61 -5.49 -11.62
CA LYS A 57 -11.16 -6.47 -12.62
C LYS A 57 -10.73 -7.81 -12.01
N MET A 58 -10.78 -7.95 -10.69
CA MET A 58 -10.56 -9.23 -10.00
C MET A 58 -11.74 -10.16 -10.26
N ARG A 59 -11.71 -10.84 -11.41
CA ARG A 59 -12.76 -11.73 -11.93
C ARG A 59 -12.17 -12.99 -12.56
N GLY A 60 -12.97 -14.04 -12.71
CA GLY A 60 -12.55 -15.31 -13.30
C GLY A 60 -11.34 -15.91 -12.57
N ASP A 61 -10.28 -16.21 -13.29
CA ASP A 61 -9.06 -16.85 -12.77
C ASP A 61 -8.25 -15.95 -11.81
N PHE A 62 -8.56 -14.65 -11.74
CA PHE A 62 -7.93 -13.73 -10.79
C PHE A 62 -8.61 -13.73 -9.42
N VAL A 63 -9.74 -14.41 -9.27
CA VAL A 63 -10.46 -14.51 -8.00
C VAL A 63 -9.91 -15.64 -7.15
N THR A 64 -9.61 -15.33 -5.91
CA THR A 64 -9.40 -16.32 -4.85
C THR A 64 -10.61 -16.30 -3.93
N PRO A 65 -11.57 -17.25 -4.08
CA PRO A 65 -12.75 -17.28 -3.21
C PRO A 65 -12.36 -17.35 -1.73
N GLY A 66 -13.02 -16.53 -0.91
CA GLY A 66 -12.71 -16.39 0.51
C GLY A 66 -11.62 -15.37 0.83
N ALA A 67 -10.94 -14.81 -0.18
CA ALA A 67 -9.95 -13.77 0.04
C ALA A 67 -10.59 -12.38 0.12
N MET A 68 -9.98 -11.49 0.92
CA MET A 68 -10.34 -10.08 1.04
C MET A 68 -9.92 -9.31 -0.22
N LEU A 69 -10.71 -8.32 -0.60
CA LEU A 69 -10.45 -7.40 -1.69
C LEU A 69 -9.73 -6.14 -1.22
N GLY A 70 -9.29 -5.39 -2.20
CA GLY A 70 -8.84 -4.01 -2.10
C GLY A 70 -7.34 -3.85 -2.03
N ALA A 71 -6.87 -2.83 -2.76
CA ALA A 71 -5.46 -2.48 -2.80
C ALA A 71 -5.11 -1.34 -1.84
N ASP A 72 -5.87 -0.26 -1.81
CA ASP A 72 -5.49 0.98 -1.12
C ASP A 72 -6.28 1.24 0.15
N TYR A 73 -5.56 1.67 1.20
CA TYR A 73 -6.14 2.09 2.48
C TYR A 73 -5.37 3.26 3.09
N ALA A 74 -6.01 3.95 4.03
CA ALA A 74 -5.35 4.84 4.99
C ALA A 74 -6.05 4.74 6.34
N GLY A 75 -5.32 5.06 7.41
CA GLY A 75 -5.84 4.99 8.77
C GLY A 75 -4.77 5.27 9.82
N THR A 76 -5.08 4.88 11.04
CA THR A 76 -4.25 5.14 12.23
C THR A 76 -3.65 3.85 12.78
N VAL A 77 -2.38 3.88 13.12
CA VAL A 77 -1.66 2.76 13.79
C VAL A 77 -2.23 2.57 15.19
N VAL A 78 -2.75 1.38 15.49
CA VAL A 78 -3.39 1.05 16.79
C VAL A 78 -2.64 -0.03 17.58
N ALA A 79 -1.76 -0.77 16.92
CA ALA A 79 -0.88 -1.74 17.57
C ALA A 79 0.39 -1.95 16.77
N ARG A 80 1.47 -2.34 17.42
CA ARG A 80 2.73 -2.71 16.76
C ARG A 80 3.44 -3.84 17.48
N GLY A 81 4.16 -4.64 16.73
CA GLY A 81 5.06 -5.63 17.27
C GLY A 81 6.31 -4.97 17.90
N PRO A 82 6.99 -5.65 18.83
CA PRO A 82 8.10 -5.06 19.59
C PRO A 82 9.34 -4.75 18.74
N ALA A 83 9.46 -5.29 17.54
CA ALA A 83 10.56 -5.02 16.61
C ALA A 83 10.29 -3.85 15.64
N VAL A 84 9.08 -3.29 15.66
CA VAL A 84 8.71 -2.15 14.82
C VAL A 84 9.23 -0.85 15.42
N THR A 85 10.06 -0.14 14.68
CA THR A 85 10.63 1.17 15.07
C THR A 85 10.24 2.30 14.11
N ALA A 86 9.68 1.96 12.96
CA ALA A 86 9.38 2.91 11.91
C ALA A 86 8.09 3.71 12.13
N VAL A 87 7.18 3.19 12.98
CA VAL A 87 5.91 3.85 13.33
C VAL A 87 5.68 3.81 14.84
N GLU A 88 4.91 4.80 15.30
CA GLU A 88 4.36 4.82 16.64
C GLU A 88 2.84 4.67 16.61
N ILE A 89 2.26 4.25 17.75
CA ILE A 89 0.81 4.20 17.91
C ILE A 89 0.26 5.63 17.79
N GLY A 90 -0.82 5.81 17.03
CA GLY A 90 -1.37 7.11 16.70
C GLY A 90 -0.83 7.71 15.40
N ASP A 91 0.24 7.17 14.82
CA ASP A 91 0.70 7.62 13.49
C ASP A 91 -0.38 7.37 12.43
N ARG A 92 -0.60 8.37 11.59
CA ARG A 92 -1.44 8.24 10.40
C ARG A 92 -0.60 7.70 9.26
N VAL A 93 -1.12 6.65 8.60
CA VAL A 93 -0.43 5.98 7.50
C VAL A 93 -1.39 5.70 6.34
N CYS A 94 -0.84 5.58 5.14
CA CYS A 94 -1.51 4.96 4.01
C CYS A 94 -0.66 3.83 3.46
N GLY A 95 -1.28 2.89 2.76
CA GLY A 95 -0.57 1.74 2.22
C GLY A 95 -1.29 1.08 1.06
N ALA A 96 -0.54 0.25 0.35
CA ALA A 96 -1.09 -0.64 -0.67
C ALA A 96 -0.91 -2.11 -0.26
N GLN A 97 -1.88 -2.92 -0.61
CA GLN A 97 -1.93 -4.37 -0.35
C GLN A 97 -2.06 -5.16 -1.65
N TYR A 98 -1.60 -6.41 -1.60
CA TYR A 98 -1.89 -7.39 -2.65
C TYR A 98 -3.17 -8.13 -2.30
N GLU A 99 -4.25 -7.78 -2.97
CA GLU A 99 -5.52 -8.48 -2.84
C GLU A 99 -5.50 -9.89 -3.47
N MET A 100 -6.50 -10.69 -3.19
CA MET A 100 -6.67 -12.07 -3.74
C MET A 100 -5.49 -13.01 -3.49
N ASN A 101 -4.74 -12.80 -2.43
CA ASN A 101 -3.59 -13.62 -2.10
C ASN A 101 -4.02 -14.90 -1.38
N ALA A 102 -3.98 -16.05 -2.07
CA ALA A 102 -4.37 -17.34 -1.51
C ALA A 102 -3.55 -17.77 -0.27
N LYS A 103 -2.30 -17.29 -0.14
CA LYS A 103 -1.45 -17.60 1.02
C LYS A 103 -1.73 -16.68 2.22
N ARG A 104 -2.34 -15.51 1.99
CA ARG A 104 -2.66 -14.51 3.00
C ARG A 104 -4.05 -13.90 2.72
N PRO A 105 -5.12 -14.72 2.73
CA PRO A 105 -6.41 -14.31 2.19
C PRO A 105 -7.06 -13.14 2.93
N TYR A 106 -6.68 -12.87 4.18
CA TYR A 106 -7.24 -11.79 5.00
C TYR A 106 -6.31 -10.58 5.10
N ARG A 107 -5.35 -10.43 4.19
CA ARG A 107 -4.42 -9.30 4.13
C ARG A 107 -4.60 -8.53 2.82
N ALA A 108 -5.68 -7.77 2.75
CA ALA A 108 -5.97 -6.82 1.69
C ALA A 108 -6.61 -5.56 2.31
N ALA A 109 -6.91 -4.54 1.50
CA ALA A 109 -7.23 -3.22 2.03
C ALA A 109 -8.68 -3.08 2.55
N PHE A 110 -9.64 -3.83 1.99
CA PHE A 110 -11.08 -3.60 2.29
C PHE A 110 -11.56 -4.32 3.54
N GLY A 111 -10.87 -4.07 4.65
CA GLY A 111 -11.22 -4.50 5.99
C GLY A 111 -11.12 -3.37 6.99
N GLU A 112 -11.74 -3.52 8.17
CA GLU A 112 -11.67 -2.54 9.26
C GLU A 112 -10.26 -2.37 9.80
N TYR A 113 -9.40 -3.39 9.63
CA TYR A 113 -8.02 -3.36 10.06
C TYR A 113 -7.10 -3.92 8.98
N ASN A 114 -5.95 -3.30 8.84
CA ASN A 114 -4.90 -3.70 7.92
C ASN A 114 -3.59 -3.99 8.64
N VAL A 115 -2.90 -5.05 8.22
CA VAL A 115 -1.50 -5.31 8.56
C VAL A 115 -0.70 -5.06 7.27
N PRO A 116 0.09 -3.99 7.18
CA PRO A 116 0.86 -3.66 5.99
C PRO A 116 1.78 -4.78 5.55
N THR A 117 1.91 -4.98 4.24
CA THR A 117 2.78 -6.00 3.67
C THR A 117 4.03 -5.35 3.09
N GLY A 118 5.20 -5.67 3.65
CA GLY A 118 6.47 -5.12 3.20
C GLY A 118 6.55 -3.59 3.28
N PRO A 119 7.28 -2.91 2.38
CA PRO A 119 7.54 -1.47 2.44
C PRO A 119 6.44 -0.61 1.78
N PHE A 120 5.31 -1.18 1.37
CA PHE A 120 4.27 -0.46 0.61
C PHE A 120 3.33 0.35 1.51
N TRP A 121 3.90 1.19 2.35
CA TRP A 121 3.18 2.13 3.19
C TRP A 121 3.97 3.42 3.41
N LEU A 122 3.28 4.51 3.75
CA LEU A 122 3.86 5.82 3.99
C LEU A 122 3.21 6.44 5.23
N LYS A 123 3.97 7.20 6.02
CA LYS A 123 3.40 8.09 7.02
C LYS A 123 2.72 9.27 6.32
N LEU A 124 1.52 9.61 6.77
CA LEU A 124 0.78 10.74 6.24
C LEU A 124 1.13 12.01 7.02
N PRO A 125 1.63 13.06 6.35
CA PRO A 125 1.79 14.37 6.98
C PRO A 125 0.43 14.96 7.36
N ALA A 126 0.42 15.86 8.35
CA ALA A 126 -0.81 16.49 8.83
C ALA A 126 -1.58 17.25 7.75
N SER A 127 -0.89 17.73 6.71
CA SER A 127 -1.48 18.46 5.58
C SER A 127 -2.30 17.59 4.62
N ILE A 128 -2.17 16.25 4.69
CA ILE A 128 -2.93 15.33 3.82
C ILE A 128 -4.05 14.70 4.65
N THR A 129 -5.29 14.76 4.14
CA THR A 129 -6.43 14.08 4.77
C THR A 129 -6.28 12.55 4.65
N THR A 130 -6.99 11.80 5.48
CA THR A 130 -6.94 10.34 5.42
C THR A 130 -7.48 9.82 4.08
N GLU A 131 -8.55 10.43 3.58
CA GLU A 131 -9.12 10.11 2.27
C GLU A 131 -8.13 10.41 1.14
N GLY A 132 -7.45 11.56 1.19
CA GLY A 132 -6.38 11.90 0.25
C GLY A 132 -5.24 10.89 0.31
N GLY A 133 -4.84 10.49 1.51
CA GLY A 133 -3.83 9.45 1.72
C GLY A 133 -4.19 8.11 1.10
N ALA A 134 -5.44 7.68 1.26
CA ALA A 134 -5.92 6.42 0.70
C ALA A 134 -5.79 6.33 -0.83
N THR A 135 -5.71 7.46 -1.54
CA THR A 135 -5.60 7.46 -3.02
C THR A 135 -4.15 7.39 -3.54
N LEU A 136 -3.15 7.37 -2.66
CA LEU A 136 -1.75 7.58 -3.05
C LEU A 136 -0.98 6.29 -3.34
N SER A 137 -1.14 5.27 -2.50
CA SER A 137 -0.13 4.21 -2.37
C SER A 137 -0.01 3.32 -3.60
N ALA A 138 -1.12 2.81 -4.15
CA ALA A 138 -1.07 2.01 -5.38
C ALA A 138 -0.64 2.87 -6.59
N ALA A 139 -1.07 4.14 -6.64
CA ALA A 139 -0.69 5.05 -7.71
C ALA A 139 0.81 5.38 -7.69
N ILE A 140 1.38 5.67 -6.51
CA ILE A 140 2.82 5.91 -6.34
C ILE A 140 3.62 4.65 -6.69
N GLY A 141 3.24 3.49 -6.16
CA GLY A 141 3.91 2.23 -6.43
C GLY A 141 3.89 1.88 -7.92
N THR A 142 2.75 2.03 -8.58
CA THR A 142 2.59 1.75 -10.01
C THR A 142 3.39 2.74 -10.87
N ALA A 143 3.31 4.04 -10.57
CA ALA A 143 4.08 5.06 -11.29
C ALA A 143 5.59 4.85 -11.11
N GLY A 144 6.04 4.65 -9.87
CA GLY A 144 7.45 4.41 -9.56
C GLY A 144 8.01 3.19 -10.27
N LEU A 145 7.29 2.06 -10.25
CA LEU A 145 7.68 0.86 -10.98
C LEU A 145 7.75 1.09 -12.50
N ALA A 146 6.78 1.81 -13.08
CA ALA A 146 6.77 2.13 -14.51
C ALA A 146 7.96 3.01 -14.89
N LEU A 147 8.22 4.09 -14.15
CA LEU A 147 9.35 4.99 -14.40
C LEU A 147 10.70 4.27 -14.25
N ASN A 148 10.83 3.43 -13.22
CA ASN A 148 12.03 2.62 -13.02
C ASN A 148 12.27 1.63 -14.17
N ARG A 149 11.21 0.96 -14.66
CA ARG A 149 11.29 0.03 -15.80
C ARG A 149 11.67 0.72 -17.11
N LEU A 150 11.35 1.98 -17.26
CA LEU A 150 11.76 2.81 -18.40
C LEU A 150 13.19 3.36 -18.25
N GLY A 151 13.87 3.06 -17.14
CA GLY A 151 15.21 3.60 -16.86
C GLY A 151 15.23 5.11 -16.67
N LEU A 152 14.09 5.72 -16.33
CA LEU A 152 14.01 7.14 -16.08
C LEU A 152 14.51 7.45 -14.66
N PRO A 153 15.29 8.53 -14.47
CA PRO A 153 15.74 8.93 -13.16
C PRO A 153 14.52 9.29 -12.32
N LEU A 154 14.31 8.56 -11.23
CA LEU A 154 13.40 9.03 -10.19
C LEU A 154 14.15 10.09 -9.37
N PRO A 155 13.51 11.19 -9.00
CA PRO A 155 14.09 12.17 -8.11
C PRO A 155 14.16 11.60 -6.69
N LEU A 156 15.10 10.71 -6.46
CA LEU A 156 15.37 10.14 -5.14
C LEU A 156 16.60 10.84 -4.56
N PRO A 157 16.43 11.78 -3.64
CA PRO A 157 17.53 12.22 -2.78
C PRO A 157 17.66 11.26 -1.59
N LEU A 158 17.60 9.96 -1.80
CA LEU A 158 17.92 9.01 -0.75
C LEU A 158 19.30 8.46 -1.04
N PRO A 159 20.29 8.71 -0.17
CA PRO A 159 21.46 7.86 -0.14
C PRO A 159 20.92 6.46 0.23
N LEU A 160 20.77 5.59 -0.76
CA LEU A 160 20.64 4.17 -0.49
C LEU A 160 21.93 3.77 0.24
N PRO A 161 21.84 2.98 1.33
CA PRO A 161 23.04 2.55 2.04
C PRO A 161 23.97 1.84 1.05
N ASP A 162 25.14 2.37 0.90
CA ASP A 162 26.38 1.80 0.30
C ASP A 162 26.24 0.70 -0.77
N ASP A 163 25.44 0.89 -1.80
CA ASP A 163 25.51 0.10 -3.03
C ASP A 163 26.15 0.95 -4.15
N ASN A 164 27.42 1.34 -3.93
CA ASN A 164 28.23 2.08 -4.92
C ASN A 164 28.51 1.28 -6.21
N ASP A 165 28.04 0.05 -6.33
CA ASP A 165 28.28 -0.84 -7.46
C ASP A 165 27.03 -1.24 -8.24
N ASP A 166 25.84 -0.69 -7.93
CA ASP A 166 24.63 -0.97 -8.72
C ASP A 166 24.76 -0.36 -10.13
N PRO A 167 24.75 -1.20 -11.21
CA PRO A 167 24.81 -0.73 -12.59
C PRO A 167 23.69 0.22 -12.96
N VAL A 168 22.52 0.13 -12.30
CA VAL A 168 21.37 0.99 -12.53
C VAL A 168 21.63 2.42 -12.03
N GLN A 169 22.31 2.58 -10.90
CA GLN A 169 22.70 3.90 -10.40
C GLN A 169 23.75 4.58 -11.27
N LYS A 170 24.70 3.81 -11.82
CA LYS A 170 25.71 4.35 -12.76
C LYS A 170 25.09 4.83 -14.07
N GLN A 171 24.04 4.19 -14.56
CA GLN A 171 23.28 4.66 -15.74
C GLN A 171 22.52 5.97 -15.46
N HIS A 172 21.98 6.15 -14.27
CA HIS A 172 21.23 7.38 -13.91
C HIS A 172 22.15 8.61 -13.83
N GLN A 173 23.41 8.46 -13.45
CA GLN A 173 24.37 9.56 -13.39
C GLN A 173 24.91 10.02 -14.77
N GLN A 174 24.75 9.21 -15.81
CA GLN A 174 25.27 9.54 -17.15
C GLN A 174 24.29 10.30 -18.06
N GLN A 175 23.01 10.37 -17.72
CA GLN A 175 22.03 11.11 -18.53
C GLN A 175 22.02 12.61 -18.23
N LYS A 176 22.97 13.34 -18.79
CA LYS A 176 23.04 14.83 -18.73
C LYS A 176 22.15 15.54 -19.75
N LYS A 177 21.35 14.83 -20.54
CA LYS A 177 20.46 15.46 -21.54
C LYS A 177 19.03 15.49 -21.02
N PRO A 178 18.29 16.61 -21.17
CA PRO A 178 16.88 16.65 -20.82
C PRO A 178 16.14 15.60 -21.65
N ALA A 179 15.42 14.72 -20.95
CA ALA A 179 14.59 13.72 -21.59
C ALA A 179 13.15 14.24 -21.74
N HIS A 180 12.53 13.99 -22.88
CA HIS A 180 11.12 14.26 -23.07
C HIS A 180 10.34 12.97 -22.82
N VAL A 181 9.36 13.03 -21.91
CA VAL A 181 8.50 11.90 -21.57
C VAL A 181 7.07 12.21 -21.95
N LEU A 182 6.48 11.37 -22.80
CA LEU A 182 5.07 11.45 -23.14
C LEU A 182 4.25 10.61 -22.17
N VAL A 183 3.32 11.25 -21.45
CA VAL A 183 2.37 10.56 -20.55
C VAL A 183 0.98 10.59 -21.20
N TYR A 184 0.56 9.45 -21.79
CA TYR A 184 -0.79 9.29 -22.32
C TYR A 184 -1.75 8.90 -21.21
N GLY A 185 -2.93 9.53 -21.15
CA GLY A 185 -3.92 9.32 -20.09
C GLY A 185 -3.61 10.11 -18.81
N GLY A 186 -3.09 11.33 -18.95
CA GLY A 186 -2.65 12.20 -17.83
C GLY A 186 -3.68 12.49 -16.73
N GLY A 187 -4.97 12.21 -16.97
CA GLY A 187 -6.05 12.33 -15.96
C GLY A 187 -6.25 11.09 -15.07
N THR A 188 -5.52 10.01 -15.30
CA THR A 188 -5.59 8.83 -14.42
C THR A 188 -4.77 9.05 -13.15
N ALA A 189 -5.13 8.39 -12.04
CA ALA A 189 -4.41 8.48 -10.78
C ALA A 189 -2.90 8.19 -10.95
N THR A 190 -2.55 7.08 -11.61
CA THR A 190 -1.15 6.69 -11.87
C THR A 190 -0.42 7.74 -12.71
N ALA A 191 -1.04 8.24 -13.80
CA ALA A 191 -0.40 9.22 -14.66
C ALA A 191 -0.22 10.58 -13.98
N THR A 192 -1.20 11.00 -13.18
CA THR A 192 -1.09 12.23 -12.37
C THR A 192 0.10 12.18 -11.42
N ILE A 193 0.31 11.04 -10.73
CA ILE A 193 1.47 10.83 -9.88
C ILE A 193 2.77 10.76 -10.69
N ALA A 194 2.77 10.03 -11.82
CA ALA A 194 3.94 9.93 -12.69
C ALA A 194 4.41 11.31 -13.19
N ILE A 195 3.47 12.17 -13.60
CA ILE A 195 3.77 13.55 -14.02
C ILE A 195 4.40 14.37 -12.89
N GLN A 196 3.91 14.21 -11.66
CA GLN A 196 4.48 14.89 -10.49
C GLN A 196 5.89 14.37 -10.21
N LEU A 197 6.09 13.05 -10.19
CA LEU A 197 7.41 12.44 -9.97
C LEU A 197 8.44 12.84 -11.04
N LEU A 198 8.01 13.04 -12.29
CA LEU A 198 8.88 13.48 -13.39
C LEU A 198 9.24 14.98 -13.31
N LYS A 199 8.56 15.77 -12.47
CA LYS A 199 8.81 17.21 -12.29
C LYS A 199 9.66 17.55 -11.08
N LEU A 200 9.88 16.58 -10.20
CA LEU A 200 10.74 16.72 -9.02
C LEU A 200 12.22 16.66 -9.42
#